data_78ac0c4dba957a1790e4990f64fb5ad1
#
_entry.id   78ac0c4dba957a1790e4990f64fb5ad1
#
_cell.length_a   1.000
_cell.length_b   1.000
_cell.length_c   1.000
_cell.angle_alpha   90.00
_cell.angle_beta   90.00
_cell.angle_gamma   90.00
#
_symmetry.space_group_name_H-M   'P 1'
#
loop_
_entity.id
_entity.type
_entity.pdbx_description
1 polymer ?
#
loop_
_entity_poly.entity_id
_entity_poly.type
_entity_poly.pdbx_seq_one_letter_code
_entity_poly.pdbx_strand_id
1 'polypeptide(L)'
;MSQVNLSDRALSIEPSLTLQISAKANQLSAEGVDICNLSAGEPDFDAPKEVIEATSKAIFDGFTKYGPAAGNLDLRKAIANKLQIQNDLNYEFENVMVTNGAKQAIYNLFQVLLNTGDEVIIPSPYWLSYPQMVRLAGGKPIFTNSSAEDGFKINIKDLKSKITSKTKFIIINSPNNPTGRVMSKEELLQIDDLARENPNINILAYEIY
;
A
#
# COMPACT_ATOMS: atom_id res chain seq x y z
N MET A 1 -21.77 -32.12 -3.04
CA MET A 1 -20.92 -31.15 -2.32
C MET A 1 -21.78 -29.94 -2.02
N SER A 2 -21.93 -29.54 -0.75
CA SER A 2 -22.66 -28.32 -0.40
C SER A 2 -21.95 -27.11 -1.00
N GLN A 3 -22.66 -26.30 -1.76
CA GLN A 3 -22.14 -25.07 -2.36
C GLN A 3 -21.83 -24.10 -1.21
N VAL A 4 -20.57 -23.71 -1.03
CA VAL A 4 -20.19 -22.71 -0.04
C VAL A 4 -20.65 -21.34 -0.54
N ASN A 5 -21.49 -20.67 0.24
CA ASN A 5 -21.93 -19.32 -0.09
C ASN A 5 -20.85 -18.31 0.36
N LEU A 6 -20.32 -17.56 -0.59
CA LEU A 6 -19.38 -16.47 -0.32
C LEU A 6 -20.12 -15.24 0.21
N SER A 7 -19.45 -14.46 1.04
CA SER A 7 -19.98 -13.17 1.49
C SER A 7 -20.03 -12.15 0.34
N ASP A 8 -20.94 -11.18 0.42
CA ASP A 8 -21.02 -10.09 -0.58
C ASP A 8 -19.70 -9.34 -0.71
N ARG A 9 -18.95 -9.17 0.37
CA ARG A 9 -17.62 -8.56 0.37
C ARG A 9 -16.63 -9.37 -0.47
N ALA A 10 -16.64 -10.69 -0.35
CA ALA A 10 -15.77 -11.55 -1.16
C ALA A 10 -16.17 -11.51 -2.64
N LEU A 11 -17.47 -11.47 -2.91
CA LEU A 11 -18.01 -11.37 -4.29
C LEU A 11 -17.72 -10.01 -4.93
N SER A 12 -17.54 -8.95 -4.14
CA SER A 12 -17.22 -7.60 -4.65
C SER A 12 -15.75 -7.41 -5.05
N ILE A 13 -14.88 -8.40 -4.79
CA ILE A 13 -13.46 -8.32 -5.11
C ILE A 13 -13.21 -8.78 -6.54
N GLU A 14 -12.60 -7.91 -7.31
CA GLU A 14 -12.16 -8.25 -8.66
C GLU A 14 -10.90 -9.12 -8.61
N PRO A 15 -10.81 -10.17 -9.45
CA PRO A 15 -9.58 -10.96 -9.55
C PRO A 15 -8.37 -10.09 -9.91
N SER A 16 -7.22 -10.42 -9.32
CA SER A 16 -5.97 -9.67 -9.60
C SER A 16 -5.58 -9.78 -11.07
N LEU A 17 -5.69 -8.69 -11.81
CA LEU A 17 -5.27 -8.62 -13.22
C LEU A 17 -3.77 -8.96 -13.37
N THR A 18 -2.93 -8.49 -12.45
CA THR A 18 -1.49 -8.80 -12.44
C THR A 18 -1.25 -10.31 -12.37
N LEU A 19 -1.94 -11.03 -11.48
CA LEU A 19 -1.80 -12.48 -11.36
C LEU A 19 -2.31 -13.21 -12.62
N GLN A 20 -3.39 -12.73 -13.22
CA GLN A 20 -3.91 -13.32 -14.47
C GLN A 20 -2.93 -13.13 -15.62
N ILE A 21 -2.35 -11.95 -15.78
CA ILE A 21 -1.36 -11.67 -16.81
C ILE A 21 -0.10 -12.51 -16.58
N SER A 22 0.40 -12.60 -15.35
CA SER A 22 1.56 -13.43 -15.01
C SER A 22 1.29 -14.91 -15.30
N ALA A 23 0.12 -15.43 -14.92
CA ALA A 23 -0.27 -16.82 -15.21
C ALA A 23 -0.34 -17.08 -16.72
N LYS A 24 -0.88 -16.13 -17.51
CA LYS A 24 -0.93 -16.24 -18.96
C LYS A 24 0.46 -16.20 -19.60
N ALA A 25 1.34 -15.32 -19.13
CA ALA A 25 2.73 -15.26 -19.59
C ALA A 25 3.47 -16.57 -19.32
N ASN A 26 3.33 -17.11 -18.11
CA ASN A 26 3.95 -18.39 -17.73
C ASN A 26 3.42 -19.56 -18.59
N GLN A 27 2.11 -19.59 -18.86
CA GLN A 27 1.50 -20.59 -19.74
C GLN A 27 2.12 -20.53 -21.14
N LEU A 28 2.16 -19.34 -21.76
CA LEU A 28 2.72 -19.15 -23.10
C LEU A 28 4.21 -19.53 -23.17
N SER A 29 4.97 -19.17 -22.13
CA SER A 29 6.38 -19.57 -22.03
C SER A 29 6.55 -21.10 -21.95
N ALA A 30 5.68 -21.80 -21.21
CA ALA A 30 5.68 -23.25 -21.15
C ALA A 30 5.29 -23.91 -22.48
N GLU A 31 4.51 -23.22 -23.33
CA GLU A 31 4.17 -23.63 -24.70
C GLU A 31 5.31 -23.33 -25.70
N GLY A 32 6.44 -22.78 -25.24
CA GLY A 32 7.63 -22.49 -26.06
C GLY A 32 7.58 -21.12 -26.76
N VAL A 33 6.64 -20.25 -26.41
CA VAL A 33 6.58 -18.89 -26.92
C VAL A 33 7.62 -18.02 -26.20
N ASP A 34 8.42 -17.28 -26.94
CA ASP A 34 9.36 -16.30 -26.38
C ASP A 34 8.58 -15.10 -25.82
N ILE A 35 8.53 -15.00 -24.48
CA ILE A 35 7.74 -13.99 -23.75
C ILE A 35 8.64 -13.12 -22.89
N CYS A 36 8.59 -11.81 -23.11
CA CYS A 36 9.09 -10.82 -22.18
C CYS A 36 7.99 -10.46 -21.16
N ASN A 37 8.08 -10.98 -19.94
CA ASN A 37 7.08 -10.76 -18.90
C ASN A 37 7.38 -9.47 -18.10
N LEU A 38 6.55 -8.44 -18.28
CA LEU A 38 6.63 -7.17 -17.56
C LEU A 38 5.46 -6.96 -16.57
N SER A 39 4.74 -8.02 -16.21
CA SER A 39 3.50 -7.93 -15.41
C SER A 39 3.73 -7.80 -13.92
N ALA A 40 4.86 -8.27 -13.40
CA ALA A 40 5.21 -8.20 -11.99
C ALA A 40 6.63 -7.67 -11.85
N GLY A 41 6.81 -6.75 -10.90
CA GLY A 41 8.12 -6.23 -10.54
C GLY A 41 8.59 -6.87 -9.22
N GLU A 42 9.81 -7.39 -9.23
CA GLU A 42 10.51 -7.86 -8.04
C GLU A 42 12.00 -7.54 -8.18
N PRO A 43 12.74 -7.39 -7.06
CA PRO A 43 14.19 -7.23 -7.14
C PRO A 43 14.82 -8.44 -7.82
N ASP A 44 15.77 -8.20 -8.73
CA ASP A 44 16.56 -9.24 -9.40
C ASP A 44 17.79 -9.67 -8.58
N PHE A 45 18.09 -8.96 -7.49
CA PHE A 45 19.10 -9.32 -6.51
C PHE A 45 18.51 -10.17 -5.40
N ASP A 46 19.26 -11.18 -4.96
CA ASP A 46 18.95 -11.91 -3.74
C ASP A 46 19.00 -11.00 -2.50
N ALA A 47 18.41 -11.49 -1.40
CA ALA A 47 18.53 -10.79 -0.12
C ALA A 47 20.01 -10.63 0.27
N PRO A 48 20.44 -9.49 0.88
CA PRO A 48 21.81 -9.32 1.34
C PRO A 48 22.28 -10.47 2.22
N LYS A 49 23.52 -10.88 2.05
CA LYS A 49 24.10 -12.02 2.76
C LYS A 49 23.95 -11.91 4.28
N GLU A 50 24.16 -10.72 4.82
CA GLU A 50 24.03 -10.42 6.24
C GLU A 50 22.61 -10.66 6.75
N VAL A 51 21.60 -10.37 5.94
CA VAL A 51 20.17 -10.61 6.26
C VAL A 51 19.88 -12.12 6.28
N ILE A 52 20.41 -12.86 5.28
CA ILE A 52 20.24 -14.31 5.19
C ILE A 52 20.89 -14.99 6.40
N GLU A 53 22.13 -14.63 6.73
CA GLU A 53 22.87 -15.19 7.86
C GLU A 53 22.22 -14.89 9.20
N ALA A 54 21.79 -13.62 9.42
CA ALA A 54 21.11 -13.20 10.65
C ALA A 54 19.76 -13.93 10.82
N THR A 55 19.00 -14.09 9.73
CA THR A 55 17.71 -14.81 9.75
C THR A 55 17.93 -16.29 10.08
N SER A 56 18.89 -16.95 9.43
CA SER A 56 19.23 -18.35 9.68
C SER A 56 19.66 -18.54 11.13
N LYS A 57 20.55 -17.67 11.63
CA LYS A 57 20.99 -17.71 13.02
C LYS A 57 19.82 -17.56 14.00
N ALA A 58 18.93 -16.61 13.79
CA ALA A 58 17.78 -16.39 14.66
C ALA A 58 16.88 -17.65 14.75
N ILE A 59 16.69 -18.37 13.63
CA ILE A 59 15.94 -19.62 13.62
C ILE A 59 16.64 -20.69 14.46
N PHE A 60 17.96 -20.87 14.28
CA PHE A 60 18.74 -21.84 15.05
C PHE A 60 18.82 -21.49 16.54
N ASP A 61 18.83 -20.22 16.88
CA ASP A 61 18.80 -19.73 18.27
C ASP A 61 17.40 -19.89 18.92
N GLY A 62 16.41 -20.42 18.19
CA GLY A 62 15.06 -20.68 18.70
C GLY A 62 14.14 -19.47 18.71
N PHE A 63 14.42 -18.45 17.90
CA PHE A 63 13.55 -17.27 17.71
C PHE A 63 12.31 -17.63 16.89
N THR A 64 11.57 -18.63 17.37
CA THR A 64 10.42 -19.26 16.68
C THR A 64 9.16 -19.25 17.55
N LYS A 65 9.13 -18.43 18.60
CA LYS A 65 8.02 -18.36 19.55
C LYS A 65 7.13 -17.14 19.25
N TYR A 66 5.95 -17.14 19.86
CA TYR A 66 5.06 -15.98 19.78
C TYR A 66 5.73 -14.72 20.33
N GLY A 67 5.56 -13.63 19.59
CA GLY A 67 6.00 -12.30 19.98
C GLY A 67 4.84 -11.36 20.26
N PRO A 68 5.12 -10.08 20.59
CA PRO A 68 4.11 -9.06 20.73
C PRO A 68 3.30 -8.82 19.44
N ALA A 69 2.00 -8.55 19.57
CA ALA A 69 1.12 -8.34 18.43
C ALA A 69 1.56 -7.17 17.51
N ALA A 70 2.17 -6.14 18.07
CA ALA A 70 2.70 -5.02 17.30
C ALA A 70 4.07 -5.29 16.64
N GLY A 71 4.65 -6.48 16.85
CA GLY A 71 5.95 -6.86 16.34
C GLY A 71 7.07 -6.80 17.38
N ASN A 72 8.23 -7.33 17.01
CA ASN A 72 9.41 -7.38 17.86
C ASN A 72 9.81 -5.99 18.35
N LEU A 73 10.07 -5.85 19.66
CA LEU A 73 10.36 -4.58 20.30
C LEU A 73 11.63 -3.92 19.75
N ASP A 74 12.69 -4.70 19.55
CA ASP A 74 13.96 -4.15 19.07
C ASP A 74 13.84 -3.66 17.63
N LEU A 75 13.09 -4.39 16.78
CA LEU A 75 12.78 -3.93 15.43
C LEU A 75 11.97 -2.63 15.44
N ARG A 76 10.95 -2.51 16.28
CA ARG A 76 10.13 -1.30 16.41
C ARG A 76 10.97 -0.10 16.85
N LYS A 77 11.88 -0.29 17.81
CA LYS A 77 12.83 0.74 18.25
C LYS A 77 13.80 1.13 17.12
N ALA A 78 14.31 0.15 16.38
CA ALA A 78 15.19 0.40 15.24
C ALA A 78 14.49 1.20 14.14
N ILE A 79 13.20 0.92 13.87
CA ILE A 79 12.38 1.67 12.90
C ILE A 79 12.18 3.11 13.39
N ALA A 80 11.79 3.33 14.66
CA ALA A 80 11.62 4.66 15.21
C ALA A 80 12.93 5.49 15.13
N ASN A 81 14.06 4.88 15.48
CA ASN A 81 15.38 5.51 15.36
C ASN A 81 15.74 5.83 13.90
N LYS A 82 15.44 4.93 12.94
CA LYS A 82 15.65 5.18 11.51
C LYS A 82 14.81 6.38 11.03
N LEU A 83 13.55 6.47 11.44
CA LEU A 83 12.66 7.58 11.08
C LEU A 83 13.20 8.91 11.63
N GLN A 84 13.71 8.91 12.86
CA GLN A 84 14.31 10.12 13.45
C GLN A 84 15.60 10.54 12.71
N ILE A 85 16.53 9.62 12.47
CA ILE A 85 17.86 9.95 11.93
C ILE A 85 17.81 10.25 10.42
N GLN A 86 17.03 9.48 9.67
CA GLN A 86 17.04 9.54 8.20
C GLN A 86 15.91 10.39 7.62
N ASN A 87 14.81 10.57 8.34
CA ASN A 87 13.62 11.24 7.84
C ASN A 87 13.25 12.49 8.64
N ASP A 88 13.97 12.80 9.74
CA ASP A 88 13.66 13.90 10.68
C ASP A 88 12.21 13.80 11.22
N LEU A 89 11.74 12.57 11.45
CA LEU A 89 10.42 12.27 11.98
C LEU A 89 10.56 11.71 13.39
N ASN A 90 9.96 12.40 14.35
CA ASN A 90 10.04 12.03 15.77
C ASN A 90 8.85 11.15 16.15
N TYR A 91 9.03 9.83 16.02
CA TYR A 91 8.07 8.81 16.44
C TYR A 91 8.68 7.94 17.53
N GLU A 92 7.86 7.58 18.50
CA GLU A 92 8.21 6.58 19.52
C GLU A 92 7.93 5.17 18.99
N PHE A 93 8.57 4.15 19.57
CA PHE A 93 8.35 2.76 19.11
C PHE A 93 6.90 2.29 19.29
N GLU A 94 6.13 2.90 20.19
CA GLU A 94 4.70 2.67 20.39
C GLU A 94 3.87 3.07 19.18
N ASN A 95 4.36 4.00 18.36
CA ASN A 95 3.72 4.42 17.11
C ASN A 95 4.02 3.48 15.94
N VAL A 96 4.85 2.44 16.15
CA VAL A 96 5.27 1.52 15.12
C VAL A 96 4.58 0.17 15.27
N MET A 97 3.99 -0.32 14.19
CA MET A 97 3.47 -1.68 14.05
C MET A 97 4.16 -2.38 12.89
N VAL A 98 4.67 -3.57 13.13
CA VAL A 98 5.28 -4.44 12.09
C VAL A 98 4.21 -5.38 11.54
N THR A 99 4.12 -5.48 10.22
CA THR A 99 3.14 -6.34 9.53
C THR A 99 3.82 -7.21 8.48
N ASN A 100 3.11 -8.22 7.98
CA ASN A 100 3.57 -9.04 6.84
C ASN A 100 3.43 -8.25 5.53
N GLY A 101 4.30 -7.28 5.34
CA GLY A 101 4.29 -6.33 4.23
C GLY A 101 3.27 -5.20 4.40
N ALA A 102 3.48 -4.15 3.62
CA ALA A 102 2.67 -2.93 3.68
C ALA A 102 1.20 -3.16 3.25
N LYS A 103 0.91 -4.18 2.44
CA LYS A 103 -0.48 -4.54 2.10
C LYS A 103 -1.28 -4.90 3.34
N GLN A 104 -0.71 -5.68 4.27
CA GLN A 104 -1.38 -6.01 5.52
C GLN A 104 -1.53 -4.77 6.41
N ALA A 105 -0.53 -3.87 6.44
CA ALA A 105 -0.62 -2.63 7.20
C ALA A 105 -1.83 -1.78 6.75
N ILE A 106 -1.97 -1.55 5.45
CA ILE A 106 -3.07 -0.77 4.88
C ILE A 106 -4.42 -1.47 5.11
N TYR A 107 -4.48 -2.79 4.90
CA TYR A 107 -5.69 -3.56 5.16
C TYR A 107 -6.15 -3.43 6.61
N ASN A 108 -5.24 -3.63 7.56
CA ASN A 108 -5.54 -3.49 8.99
C ASN A 108 -6.00 -2.06 9.34
N LEU A 109 -5.32 -1.05 8.79
CA LEU A 109 -5.68 0.35 9.00
C LEU A 109 -7.12 0.62 8.55
N PHE A 110 -7.49 0.17 7.35
CA PHE A 110 -8.84 0.37 6.84
C PHE A 110 -9.90 -0.43 7.61
N GLN A 111 -9.59 -1.65 8.07
CA GLN A 111 -10.50 -2.42 8.93
C GLN A 111 -10.78 -1.72 10.26
N VAL A 112 -9.83 -0.96 10.80
CA VAL A 112 -9.98 -0.25 12.07
C VAL A 112 -10.66 1.10 11.91
N LEU A 113 -10.43 1.81 10.80
CA LEU A 113 -10.79 3.22 10.67
C LEU A 113 -11.94 3.52 9.69
N LEU A 114 -12.34 2.56 8.84
CA LEU A 114 -13.44 2.76 7.89
C LEU A 114 -14.73 2.11 8.38
N ASN A 115 -15.80 2.86 8.29
CA ASN A 115 -17.16 2.35 8.39
C ASN A 115 -17.77 2.17 6.98
N THR A 116 -18.87 1.45 6.91
CA THR A 116 -19.61 1.29 5.65
C THR A 116 -20.03 2.64 5.07
N GLY A 117 -19.57 2.89 3.84
CA GLY A 117 -19.87 4.11 3.10
C GLY A 117 -18.89 5.25 3.31
N ASP A 118 -17.89 5.11 4.20
CA ASP A 118 -16.76 6.05 4.26
C ASP A 118 -15.97 6.05 2.94
N GLU A 119 -15.48 7.21 2.53
CA GLU A 119 -14.83 7.40 1.24
C GLU A 119 -13.31 7.51 1.40
N VAL A 120 -12.59 6.86 0.48
CA VAL A 120 -11.12 6.95 0.36
C VAL A 120 -10.78 7.45 -1.02
N ILE A 121 -10.13 8.60 -1.11
CA ILE A 121 -9.68 9.17 -2.39
C ILE A 121 -8.37 8.51 -2.81
N ILE A 122 -8.34 7.99 -4.03
CA ILE A 122 -7.23 7.26 -4.62
C ILE A 122 -6.85 7.94 -5.94
N PRO A 123 -5.75 8.70 -5.98
CA PRO A 123 -5.27 9.29 -7.21
C PRO A 123 -4.87 8.24 -8.25
N SER A 124 -5.35 8.38 -9.48
CA SER A 124 -4.98 7.53 -10.62
C SER A 124 -3.71 8.05 -11.30
N PRO A 125 -2.89 7.16 -11.92
CA PRO A 125 -2.95 5.71 -11.83
C PRO A 125 -2.44 5.20 -10.47
N TYR A 126 -2.93 4.06 -10.03
CA TYR A 126 -2.71 3.56 -8.68
C TYR A 126 -2.46 2.05 -8.66
N TRP A 127 -1.88 1.57 -7.57
CA TRP A 127 -1.75 0.15 -7.32
C TRP A 127 -3.12 -0.51 -7.10
N LEU A 128 -3.40 -1.55 -7.89
CA LEU A 128 -4.71 -2.20 -7.97
C LEU A 128 -5.24 -2.77 -6.64
N SER A 129 -4.38 -2.91 -5.63
CA SER A 129 -4.81 -3.40 -4.33
C SER A 129 -5.53 -2.35 -3.47
N TYR A 130 -5.30 -1.05 -3.68
CA TYR A 130 -5.94 -0.02 -2.86
C TYR A 130 -7.47 -0.10 -2.88
N PRO A 131 -8.14 -0.04 -4.04
CA PRO A 131 -9.60 -0.08 -4.07
C PRO A 131 -10.17 -1.37 -3.49
N GLN A 132 -9.48 -2.50 -3.64
CA GLN A 132 -9.93 -3.77 -3.10
C GLN A 132 -9.89 -3.78 -1.57
N MET A 133 -8.82 -3.24 -0.96
CA MET A 133 -8.72 -3.12 0.50
C MET A 133 -9.78 -2.18 1.07
N VAL A 134 -10.08 -1.07 0.38
CA VAL A 134 -11.15 -0.14 0.76
C VAL A 134 -12.51 -0.83 0.74
N ARG A 135 -12.84 -1.55 -0.36
CA ARG A 135 -14.11 -2.29 -0.48
C ARG A 135 -14.25 -3.38 0.58
N LEU A 136 -13.17 -4.12 0.86
CA LEU A 136 -13.16 -5.16 1.91
C LEU A 136 -13.44 -4.59 3.31
N ALA A 137 -13.04 -3.35 3.55
CA ALA A 137 -13.33 -2.64 4.80
C ALA A 137 -14.74 -1.98 4.82
N GLY A 138 -15.55 -2.16 3.74
CA GLY A 138 -16.86 -1.54 3.61
C GLY A 138 -16.84 -0.10 3.13
N GLY A 139 -15.66 0.45 2.84
CA GLY A 139 -15.49 1.80 2.31
C GLY A 139 -15.75 1.89 0.81
N LYS A 140 -15.82 3.10 0.32
CA LYS A 140 -16.04 3.44 -1.10
C LYS A 140 -14.79 4.09 -1.68
N PRO A 141 -14.09 3.46 -2.66
CA PRO A 141 -12.98 4.10 -3.34
C PRO A 141 -13.49 5.20 -4.28
N ILE A 142 -12.88 6.38 -4.20
CA ILE A 142 -13.16 7.54 -5.05
C ILE A 142 -11.88 7.85 -5.83
N PHE A 143 -11.98 7.91 -7.16
CA PHE A 143 -10.80 8.08 -8.00
C PHE A 143 -10.67 9.51 -8.49
N THR A 144 -9.45 10.05 -8.51
CA THR A 144 -9.14 11.28 -9.22
C THR A 144 -8.45 10.97 -10.54
N ASN A 145 -8.56 11.90 -11.48
CA ASN A 145 -7.96 11.75 -12.79
C ASN A 145 -6.59 12.44 -12.85
N SER A 146 -5.67 11.81 -13.57
CA SER A 146 -4.44 12.43 -14.06
C SER A 146 -4.20 12.00 -15.50
N SER A 147 -3.32 12.70 -16.22
CA SER A 147 -2.99 12.35 -17.60
C SER A 147 -1.50 12.08 -17.76
N ALA A 148 -1.14 11.28 -18.76
CA ALA A 148 0.24 11.07 -19.14
C ALA A 148 0.90 12.36 -19.68
N GLU A 149 0.10 13.22 -20.32
CA GLU A 149 0.54 14.52 -20.85
C GLU A 149 1.02 15.45 -19.72
N ASP A 150 0.40 15.37 -18.55
CA ASP A 150 0.79 16.11 -17.34
C ASP A 150 1.84 15.36 -16.50
N GLY A 151 2.42 14.28 -17.01
CA GLY A 151 3.36 13.41 -16.27
C GLY A 151 2.72 12.76 -15.05
N PHE A 152 1.43 12.45 -15.11
CA PHE A 152 0.65 11.85 -14.02
C PHE A 152 0.66 12.66 -12.71
N LYS A 153 0.69 13.99 -12.80
CA LYS A 153 0.55 14.86 -11.63
C LYS A 153 -0.83 14.71 -11.02
N ILE A 154 -0.89 14.80 -9.69
CA ILE A 154 -2.19 14.82 -9.01
C ILE A 154 -2.91 16.12 -9.37
N ASN A 155 -4.10 15.99 -9.93
CA ASN A 155 -4.96 17.14 -10.20
C ASN A 155 -5.65 17.58 -8.90
N ILE A 156 -5.06 18.58 -8.24
CA ILE A 156 -5.53 19.09 -6.94
C ILE A 156 -6.98 19.65 -7.04
N LYS A 157 -7.35 20.25 -8.18
CA LYS A 157 -8.72 20.74 -8.38
C LYS A 157 -9.73 19.60 -8.44
N ASP A 158 -9.39 18.53 -9.16
CA ASP A 158 -10.23 17.34 -9.24
C ASP A 158 -10.29 16.64 -7.87
N LEU A 159 -9.16 16.51 -7.17
CA LEU A 159 -9.09 15.94 -5.83
C LEU A 159 -9.99 16.73 -4.86
N LYS A 160 -9.86 18.06 -4.82
CA LYS A 160 -10.68 18.94 -3.96
C LYS A 160 -12.17 18.80 -4.26
N SER A 161 -12.54 18.67 -5.53
CA SER A 161 -13.94 18.50 -5.94
C SER A 161 -14.59 17.19 -5.48
N LYS A 162 -13.76 16.19 -5.13
CA LYS A 162 -14.21 14.86 -4.69
C LYS A 162 -14.26 14.68 -3.18
N ILE A 163 -13.81 15.69 -2.44
CA ILE A 163 -13.91 15.68 -0.97
C ILE A 163 -15.36 15.88 -0.55
N THR A 164 -15.85 15.00 0.30
CA THR A 164 -17.18 15.08 0.91
C THR A 164 -17.08 14.91 2.43
N SER A 165 -18.19 15.06 3.13
CA SER A 165 -18.26 14.80 4.58
C SER A 165 -17.98 13.33 4.95
N LYS A 166 -17.97 12.42 3.97
CA LYS A 166 -17.67 10.99 4.14
C LYS A 166 -16.21 10.66 3.85
N THR A 167 -15.42 11.58 3.32
CA THR A 167 -14.01 11.36 3.01
C THR A 167 -13.22 11.16 4.30
N LYS A 168 -12.56 10.01 4.44
CA LYS A 168 -11.73 9.64 5.59
C LYS A 168 -10.25 9.62 5.28
N PHE A 169 -9.89 9.24 4.05
CA PHE A 169 -8.49 9.13 3.63
C PHE A 169 -8.26 9.69 2.24
N ILE A 170 -7.08 10.24 2.06
CA ILE A 170 -6.45 10.44 0.75
C ILE A 170 -5.19 9.58 0.74
N ILE A 171 -5.04 8.71 -0.26
CA ILE A 171 -3.82 7.91 -0.43
C ILE A 171 -2.84 8.68 -1.31
N ILE A 172 -1.60 8.79 -0.85
CA ILE A 172 -0.48 9.24 -1.66
C ILE A 172 0.56 8.12 -1.75
N ASN A 173 1.13 7.92 -2.95
CA ASN A 173 2.18 6.95 -3.18
C ASN A 173 3.31 7.61 -3.97
N SER A 174 4.45 7.78 -3.34
CA SER A 174 5.63 8.42 -3.94
C SER A 174 6.91 7.78 -3.40
N PRO A 175 7.71 7.17 -4.27
CA PRO A 175 7.49 6.93 -5.71
C PRO A 175 6.23 6.14 -6.00
N ASN A 176 5.54 6.47 -7.09
CA ASN A 176 4.23 5.88 -7.42
C ASN A 176 4.34 4.52 -8.11
N ASN A 177 3.52 3.58 -7.72
CA ASN A 177 3.22 2.39 -8.48
C ASN A 177 1.86 2.59 -9.22
N PRO A 178 1.83 2.55 -10.60
CA PRO A 178 2.82 1.92 -11.48
C PRO A 178 3.77 2.89 -12.21
N THR A 179 3.65 4.20 -12.06
CA THR A 179 4.31 5.18 -12.95
C THR A 179 5.78 5.44 -12.64
N GLY A 180 6.26 5.10 -11.44
CA GLY A 180 7.59 5.47 -10.93
C GLY A 180 7.74 6.97 -10.62
N ARG A 181 6.66 7.75 -10.76
CA ARG A 181 6.70 9.18 -10.54
C ARG A 181 6.95 9.53 -9.07
N VAL A 182 7.82 10.48 -8.84
CA VAL A 182 8.07 11.09 -7.52
C VAL A 182 7.31 12.42 -7.45
N MET A 183 6.58 12.65 -6.36
CA MET A 183 5.87 13.90 -6.11
C MET A 183 6.85 15.02 -5.76
N SER A 184 6.58 16.22 -6.25
CA SER A 184 7.34 17.39 -5.87
C SER A 184 6.93 17.90 -4.47
N LYS A 185 7.82 18.71 -3.87
CA LYS A 185 7.51 19.36 -2.60
C LYS A 185 6.27 20.24 -2.69
N GLU A 186 6.11 20.94 -3.81
CA GLU A 186 4.95 21.82 -4.04
C GLU A 186 3.64 21.03 -4.08
N GLU A 187 3.64 19.84 -4.68
CA GLU A 187 2.45 18.97 -4.71
C GLU A 187 2.12 18.44 -3.31
N LEU A 188 3.14 18.04 -2.54
CA LEU A 188 2.96 17.60 -1.16
C LEU A 188 2.40 18.72 -0.28
N LEU A 189 2.89 19.96 -0.43
CA LEU A 189 2.37 21.12 0.29
C LEU A 189 0.91 21.40 -0.06
N GLN A 190 0.50 21.27 -1.32
CA GLN A 190 -0.90 21.44 -1.72
C GLN A 190 -1.82 20.38 -1.09
N ILE A 191 -1.32 19.16 -0.89
CA ILE A 191 -2.05 18.09 -0.20
C ILE A 191 -2.11 18.36 1.30
N ASP A 192 -1.03 18.85 1.90
CA ASP A 192 -1.00 19.27 3.32
C ASP A 192 -2.00 20.40 3.57
N ASP A 193 -2.04 21.43 2.73
CA ASP A 193 -3.03 22.52 2.82
C ASP A 193 -4.47 21.96 2.77
N LEU A 194 -4.73 21.03 1.84
CA LEU A 194 -6.02 20.36 1.75
C LEU A 194 -6.40 19.58 3.01
N ALA A 195 -5.43 18.87 3.60
CA ALA A 195 -5.66 18.12 4.84
C ALA A 195 -5.92 19.08 6.01
N ARG A 196 -5.22 20.20 6.09
CA ARG A 196 -5.44 21.23 7.11
C ARG A 196 -6.82 21.90 6.98
N GLU A 197 -7.29 22.15 5.76
CA GLU A 197 -8.65 22.64 5.50
C GLU A 197 -9.73 21.62 5.90
N ASN A 198 -9.38 20.32 5.99
CA ASN A 198 -10.30 19.21 6.23
C ASN A 198 -9.77 18.29 7.36
N PRO A 199 -9.83 18.68 8.63
CA PRO A 199 -9.15 18.00 9.76
C PRO A 199 -9.66 16.58 10.05
N ASN A 200 -10.77 16.17 9.43
CA ASN A 200 -11.30 14.80 9.54
C ASN A 200 -10.70 13.83 8.50
N ILE A 201 -9.88 14.34 7.58
CA ILE A 201 -9.24 13.55 6.53
C ILE A 201 -7.84 13.17 6.98
N ASN A 202 -7.50 11.90 6.85
CA ASN A 202 -6.16 11.38 7.10
C ASN A 202 -5.42 11.21 5.77
N ILE A 203 -4.13 11.52 5.76
CA ILE A 203 -3.25 11.19 4.64
C ILE A 203 -2.60 9.84 4.92
N LEU A 204 -2.77 8.89 3.99
CA LEU A 204 -2.03 7.63 3.98
C LEU A 204 -0.87 7.78 2.99
N ALA A 205 0.34 7.95 3.50
CA ALA A 205 1.55 7.96 2.69
C ALA A 205 2.09 6.53 2.53
N TYR A 206 2.26 6.09 1.29
CA TYR A 206 2.81 4.79 0.95
C TYR A 206 4.17 4.99 0.27
N GLU A 207 5.23 4.63 0.99
CA GLU A 207 6.63 4.90 0.63
C GLU A 207 7.43 3.60 0.64
N ILE A 208 7.15 2.71 -0.31
CA ILE A 208 7.77 1.38 -0.35
C ILE A 208 9.06 1.33 -1.19
N TYR A 209 9.29 2.32 -2.06
CA TYR A 209 10.42 2.34 -3.00
C TYR A 209 11.52 3.28 -2.53
#